data_b45255d2b7a0c7cae4eeda84b41e537a
#
_entry.id   b45255d2b7a0c7cae4eeda84b41e537a
#
_cell.length_a   1.000
_cell.length_b   1.000
_cell.length_c   1.000
_cell.angle_alpha   90.00
_cell.angle_beta   90.00
_cell.angle_gamma   90.00
#
_symmetry.space_group_name_H-M   'P 1'
#
loop_
_entity.id
_entity.type
_entity.pdbx_description
1 polymer ?
#
loop_
_entity_poly.entity_id
_entity_poly.type
_entity_poly.pdbx_seq_one_letter_code
_entity_poly.pdbx_strand_id
1 'polypeptide(L)'
;MSLLDAVGWFGSALLVFSLMQARVLRFRIINTVACVILTIFNGVLGIWPMAAMNLVLTAINLWFIAKLWRDRRSDTAYAVLQVAGDDTYLQHFLKVEGAEIARTAPKFDGLTDSGERTAYLVLKGHETVGAVVVRDVGDGVARIELDYVTPRFRDFTPGEFVYRQSGLFRGHGFRTIATPPGMVDAYYDRLGFTRSGDHWELVVPSA
;
A
#
# COMPACT_ATOMS: atom_id res chain seq x y z
N MET A 1 0.42 -21.81 39.23
CA MET A 1 -0.19 -20.78 38.33
C MET A 1 -1.55 -21.25 37.94
N SER A 2 -2.59 -20.51 38.29
CA SER A 2 -3.95 -20.87 37.86
C SER A 2 -4.09 -20.60 36.32
N LEU A 3 -5.04 -21.27 35.66
CA LEU A 3 -5.34 -21.01 34.26
C LEU A 3 -5.68 -19.51 34.05
N LEU A 4 -6.33 -18.91 35.00
CA LEU A 4 -6.66 -17.48 35.02
C LEU A 4 -5.40 -16.60 35.03
N ASP A 5 -4.39 -16.92 35.85
CA ASP A 5 -3.13 -16.16 35.86
C ASP A 5 -2.45 -16.22 34.49
N ALA A 6 -2.42 -17.41 33.88
CA ALA A 6 -1.83 -17.60 32.55
C ALA A 6 -2.54 -16.76 31.46
N VAL A 7 -3.86 -16.66 31.50
CA VAL A 7 -4.65 -15.82 30.58
C VAL A 7 -4.35 -14.33 30.79
N GLY A 8 -4.24 -13.87 32.02
CA GLY A 8 -3.90 -12.48 32.33
C GLY A 8 -2.50 -12.09 31.83
N TRP A 9 -1.50 -12.95 32.09
CA TRP A 9 -0.15 -12.75 31.59
C TRP A 9 -0.06 -12.77 30.06
N PHE A 10 -0.78 -13.69 29.41
CA PHE A 10 -0.83 -13.76 27.95
C PHE A 10 -1.44 -12.49 27.34
N GLY A 11 -2.58 -12.01 27.87
CA GLY A 11 -3.22 -10.77 27.42
C GLY A 11 -2.29 -9.57 27.56
N SER A 12 -1.58 -9.45 28.69
CA SER A 12 -0.63 -8.37 28.94
C SER A 12 0.57 -8.43 28.00
N ALA A 13 1.14 -9.61 27.79
CA ALA A 13 2.25 -9.83 26.85
C ALA A 13 1.84 -9.48 25.40
N LEU A 14 0.64 -9.86 25.00
CA LEU A 14 0.08 -9.52 23.67
C LEU A 14 -0.08 -8.01 23.50
N LEU A 15 -0.48 -7.31 24.57
CA LEU A 15 -0.61 -5.85 24.56
C LEU A 15 0.75 -5.17 24.35
N VAL A 16 1.79 -5.61 25.08
CA VAL A 16 3.16 -5.11 24.90
C VAL A 16 3.67 -5.42 23.49
N PHE A 17 3.45 -6.64 22.98
CA PHE A 17 3.83 -7.04 21.63
C PHE A 17 3.14 -6.17 20.57
N SER A 18 1.88 -5.77 20.80
CA SER A 18 1.17 -4.88 19.87
C SER A 18 1.88 -3.55 19.69
N LEU A 19 2.48 -2.99 20.76
CA LEU A 19 3.19 -1.71 20.71
C LEU A 19 4.46 -1.75 19.84
N MET A 20 5.04 -2.94 19.64
CA MET A 20 6.22 -3.13 18.79
C MET A 20 5.89 -3.19 17.29
N GLN A 21 4.61 -3.18 16.92
CA GLN A 21 4.20 -3.25 15.52
C GLN A 21 4.35 -1.90 14.83
N ALA A 22 5.23 -1.82 13.83
CA ALA A 22 5.42 -0.63 13.01
C ALA A 22 4.20 -0.31 12.11
N ARG A 23 3.36 -1.31 11.80
CA ARG A 23 2.16 -1.15 10.97
C ARG A 23 0.94 -0.86 11.82
N VAL A 24 0.38 0.34 11.67
CA VAL A 24 -0.75 0.84 12.48
C VAL A 24 -1.94 -0.13 12.49
N LEU A 25 -2.31 -0.74 11.38
CA LEU A 25 -3.43 -1.67 11.33
C LEU A 25 -3.15 -2.94 12.14
N ARG A 26 -1.96 -3.54 12.00
CA ARG A 26 -1.56 -4.73 12.77
C ARG A 26 -1.55 -4.42 14.27
N PHE A 27 -0.96 -3.28 14.63
CA PHE A 27 -1.01 -2.80 16.01
C PHE A 27 -2.44 -2.77 16.54
N ARG A 28 -3.36 -2.11 15.82
CA ARG A 28 -4.76 -1.98 16.26
C ARG A 28 -5.47 -3.31 16.40
N ILE A 29 -5.26 -4.25 15.46
CA ILE A 29 -5.88 -5.59 15.52
C ILE A 29 -5.37 -6.37 16.74
N ILE A 30 -4.05 -6.46 16.91
CA ILE A 30 -3.45 -7.20 18.03
C ILE A 30 -3.87 -6.59 19.37
N ASN A 31 -3.85 -5.26 19.46
CA ASN A 31 -4.26 -4.55 20.68
C ASN A 31 -5.75 -4.76 20.99
N THR A 32 -6.63 -4.83 19.98
CA THR A 32 -8.04 -5.16 20.17
C THR A 32 -8.21 -6.54 20.79
N VAL A 33 -7.51 -7.54 20.24
CA VAL A 33 -7.56 -8.92 20.77
C VAL A 33 -7.08 -8.96 22.22
N ALA A 34 -5.96 -8.28 22.52
CA ALA A 34 -5.44 -8.20 23.89
C ALA A 34 -6.45 -7.55 24.85
N CYS A 35 -7.04 -6.40 24.46
CA CYS A 35 -8.02 -5.70 25.28
C CYS A 35 -9.29 -6.53 25.52
N VAL A 36 -9.78 -7.29 24.54
CA VAL A 36 -10.92 -8.20 24.72
C VAL A 36 -10.59 -9.29 25.75
N ILE A 37 -9.42 -9.94 25.63
CA ILE A 37 -8.97 -10.94 26.59
C ILE A 37 -8.90 -10.34 28.01
N LEU A 38 -8.28 -9.17 28.15
CA LEU A 38 -8.14 -8.51 29.45
C LEU A 38 -9.47 -7.99 30.01
N THR A 39 -10.43 -7.60 29.17
CA THR A 39 -11.78 -7.26 29.60
C THR A 39 -12.46 -8.44 30.28
N ILE A 40 -12.43 -9.61 29.61
CA ILE A 40 -13.03 -10.83 30.15
C ILE A 40 -12.32 -11.26 31.43
N PHE A 41 -10.97 -11.28 31.41
CA PHE A 41 -10.16 -11.64 32.56
C PHE A 41 -10.46 -10.77 33.80
N ASN A 42 -10.41 -9.44 33.64
CA ASN A 42 -10.68 -8.52 34.76
C ASN A 42 -12.14 -8.58 35.21
N GLY A 43 -13.08 -8.81 34.29
CA GLY A 43 -14.49 -8.99 34.62
C GLY A 43 -14.73 -10.24 35.50
N VAL A 44 -14.08 -11.37 35.17
CA VAL A 44 -14.17 -12.62 35.97
C VAL A 44 -13.56 -12.42 37.38
N LEU A 45 -12.51 -11.63 37.48
CA LEU A 45 -11.86 -11.30 38.77
C LEU A 45 -12.60 -10.21 39.55
N GLY A 46 -13.65 -9.58 39.01
CA GLY A 46 -14.36 -8.48 39.64
C GLY A 46 -13.60 -7.17 39.66
N ILE A 47 -12.55 -7.02 38.86
CA ILE A 47 -11.73 -5.78 38.76
C ILE A 47 -12.38 -4.84 37.74
N TRP A 48 -13.54 -4.29 38.08
CA TRP A 48 -14.39 -3.51 37.20
C TRP A 48 -13.71 -2.28 36.54
N PRO A 49 -12.88 -1.48 37.25
CA PRO A 49 -12.23 -0.33 36.62
C PRO A 49 -11.31 -0.74 35.45
N MET A 50 -10.57 -1.84 35.60
CA MET A 50 -9.69 -2.35 34.55
C MET A 50 -10.46 -2.99 33.40
N ALA A 51 -11.54 -3.72 33.71
CA ALA A 51 -12.44 -4.26 32.69
C ALA A 51 -13.06 -3.12 31.84
N ALA A 52 -13.57 -2.07 32.48
CA ALA A 52 -14.12 -0.92 31.79
C ALA A 52 -13.09 -0.20 30.91
N MET A 53 -11.86 0.00 31.40
CA MET A 53 -10.78 0.62 30.64
C MET A 53 -10.46 -0.19 29.37
N ASN A 54 -10.30 -1.50 29.48
CA ASN A 54 -10.00 -2.36 28.33
C ASN A 54 -11.17 -2.40 27.33
N LEU A 55 -12.42 -2.34 27.80
CA LEU A 55 -13.60 -2.24 26.95
C LEU A 55 -13.60 -0.94 26.13
N VAL A 56 -13.29 0.19 26.74
CA VAL A 56 -13.18 1.49 26.07
C VAL A 56 -12.06 1.44 25.03
N LEU A 57 -10.89 0.88 25.38
CA LEU A 57 -9.78 0.71 24.42
C LEU A 57 -10.17 -0.18 23.24
N THR A 58 -10.94 -1.23 23.48
CA THR A 58 -11.49 -2.09 22.42
C THR A 58 -12.36 -1.27 21.47
N ALA A 59 -13.30 -0.48 22.00
CA ALA A 59 -14.18 0.36 21.19
C ALA A 59 -13.41 1.38 20.35
N ILE A 60 -12.40 2.04 20.95
CA ILE A 60 -11.52 2.99 20.25
C ILE A 60 -10.76 2.28 19.12
N ASN A 61 -10.19 1.12 19.37
CA ASN A 61 -9.43 0.38 18.35
C ASN A 61 -10.33 -0.07 17.20
N LEU A 62 -11.53 -0.57 17.48
CA LEU A 62 -12.51 -0.95 16.45
C LEU A 62 -12.92 0.24 15.58
N TRP A 63 -13.15 1.40 16.18
CA TRP A 63 -13.45 2.62 15.45
C TRP A 63 -12.31 3.03 14.51
N PHE A 64 -11.04 2.98 14.98
CA PHE A 64 -9.88 3.26 14.14
C PHE A 64 -9.69 2.23 13.02
N ILE A 65 -9.92 0.93 13.30
CA ILE A 65 -9.87 -0.11 12.28
C ILE A 65 -10.92 0.15 11.20
N ALA A 66 -12.15 0.46 11.59
CA ALA A 66 -13.23 0.78 10.65
C ALA A 66 -12.90 2.04 9.82
N LYS A 67 -12.33 3.08 10.47
CA LYS A 67 -11.86 4.28 9.78
C LYS A 67 -10.76 3.96 8.77
N LEU A 68 -9.73 3.20 9.16
CA LEU A 68 -8.64 2.79 8.27
C LEU A 68 -9.14 1.96 7.07
N TRP A 69 -10.14 1.10 7.28
CA TRP A 69 -10.74 0.34 6.18
C TRP A 69 -11.57 1.20 5.24
N ARG A 70 -12.27 2.21 5.77
CA ARG A 70 -13.01 3.17 4.97
C ARG A 70 -12.07 4.02 4.12
N ASP A 71 -11.00 4.52 4.73
CA ASP A 71 -9.98 5.32 4.04
C ASP A 71 -9.21 4.51 2.97
N ARG A 72 -9.11 3.18 3.14
CA ARG A 72 -8.58 2.28 2.11
C ARG A 72 -9.47 2.14 0.88
N ARG A 73 -10.80 2.20 1.07
CA ARG A 73 -11.79 2.04 -0.01
C ARG A 73 -12.15 3.38 -0.67
N SER A 74 -11.63 4.47 -0.18
CA SER A 74 -11.89 5.80 -0.73
C SER A 74 -11.01 6.02 -1.97
N ASP A 75 -11.50 5.58 -3.13
CA ASP A 75 -10.87 5.76 -4.44
C ASP A 75 -10.68 7.24 -4.81
N THR A 76 -11.46 8.13 -4.22
CA THR A 76 -11.35 9.58 -4.31
C THR A 76 -10.11 10.18 -3.62
N ALA A 77 -9.33 9.35 -2.92
CA ALA A 77 -8.16 9.83 -2.16
C ALA A 77 -6.89 9.95 -3.01
N TYR A 78 -6.85 9.33 -4.20
CA TYR A 78 -5.67 9.36 -5.06
C TYR A 78 -5.88 10.28 -6.26
N ALA A 79 -4.80 10.96 -6.65
CA ALA A 79 -4.70 11.68 -7.92
C ALA A 79 -3.41 11.24 -8.63
N VAL A 80 -3.43 11.27 -9.95
CA VAL A 80 -2.24 11.03 -10.77
C VAL A 80 -1.92 12.31 -11.50
N LEU A 81 -0.70 12.78 -11.32
CA LEU A 81 -0.16 13.96 -11.99
C LEU A 81 0.89 13.52 -13.00
N GLN A 82 0.64 13.77 -14.27
CA GLN A 82 1.67 13.61 -15.30
C GLN A 82 2.70 14.71 -15.16
N VAL A 83 3.98 14.34 -15.21
CA VAL A 83 5.11 15.26 -15.11
C VAL A 83 6.13 14.93 -16.20
N ALA A 84 6.92 15.93 -16.59
CA ALA A 84 8.03 15.70 -17.49
C ALA A 84 9.14 14.90 -16.79
N GLY A 85 9.93 14.14 -17.57
CA GLY A 85 11.03 13.35 -17.01
C GLY A 85 12.12 14.20 -16.33
N ASP A 86 12.28 15.45 -16.75
CA ASP A 86 13.20 16.44 -16.19
C ASP A 86 12.57 17.30 -15.08
N ASP A 87 11.34 17.00 -14.67
CA ASP A 87 10.67 17.73 -13.57
C ASP A 87 11.48 17.66 -12.29
N THR A 88 11.76 18.82 -11.70
CA THR A 88 12.63 18.96 -10.53
C THR A 88 12.11 18.20 -9.31
N TYR A 89 10.77 18.16 -9.12
CA TYR A 89 10.19 17.46 -8.00
C TYR A 89 10.25 15.95 -8.19
N LEU A 90 9.99 15.46 -9.42
CA LEU A 90 10.15 14.05 -9.75
C LEU A 90 11.60 13.58 -9.51
N GLN A 91 12.59 14.35 -10.00
CA GLN A 91 14.01 14.04 -9.81
C GLN A 91 14.38 14.02 -8.31
N HIS A 92 13.88 14.98 -7.55
CA HIS A 92 14.06 14.99 -6.10
C HIS A 92 13.45 13.77 -5.44
N PHE A 93 12.21 13.41 -5.78
CA PHE A 93 11.52 12.24 -5.25
C PHE A 93 12.28 10.94 -5.55
N LEU A 94 12.70 10.75 -6.80
CA LEU A 94 13.48 9.58 -7.21
C LEU A 94 14.83 9.49 -6.48
N LYS A 95 15.47 10.63 -6.20
CA LYS A 95 16.72 10.70 -5.45
C LYS A 95 16.51 10.33 -3.97
N VAL A 96 15.48 10.87 -3.33
CA VAL A 96 15.17 10.60 -1.91
C VAL A 96 14.81 9.14 -1.69
N GLU A 97 13.98 8.58 -2.58
CA GLU A 97 13.53 7.19 -2.51
C GLU A 97 14.49 6.21 -3.19
N GLY A 98 15.61 6.67 -3.72
CA GLY A 98 16.52 5.92 -4.58
C GLY A 98 17.02 4.60 -3.99
N ALA A 99 17.28 4.55 -2.68
CA ALA A 99 17.69 3.31 -2.01
C ALA A 99 16.59 2.23 -2.01
N GLU A 100 15.34 2.62 -1.82
CA GLU A 100 14.20 1.71 -1.85
C GLU A 100 13.83 1.34 -3.29
N ILE A 101 13.94 2.28 -4.24
CA ILE A 101 13.73 2.04 -5.66
C ILE A 101 14.75 1.01 -6.17
N ALA A 102 16.02 1.16 -5.84
CA ALA A 102 17.06 0.20 -6.24
C ALA A 102 16.82 -1.22 -5.70
N ARG A 103 16.15 -1.36 -4.56
CA ARG A 103 15.77 -2.67 -3.99
C ARG A 103 14.57 -3.30 -4.69
N THR A 104 13.61 -2.50 -5.13
CA THR A 104 12.35 -2.98 -5.70
C THR A 104 12.35 -3.01 -7.22
N ALA A 105 13.10 -2.10 -7.85
CA ALA A 105 13.26 -1.97 -9.29
C ALA A 105 14.75 -1.85 -9.68
N PRO A 106 15.58 -2.89 -9.47
CA PRO A 106 17.04 -2.81 -9.66
C PRO A 106 17.46 -2.56 -11.12
N LYS A 107 16.56 -2.73 -12.07
CA LYS A 107 16.79 -2.47 -13.51
C LYS A 107 16.44 -1.03 -13.93
N PHE A 108 15.85 -0.24 -13.02
CA PHE A 108 15.52 1.14 -13.31
C PHE A 108 16.79 2.01 -13.25
N ASP A 109 17.16 2.58 -14.36
CA ASP A 109 18.41 3.39 -14.54
C ASP A 109 18.22 4.87 -14.21
N GLY A 110 17.09 5.24 -13.62
CA GLY A 110 16.67 6.62 -13.52
C GLY A 110 16.09 7.11 -14.86
N LEU A 111 15.94 8.42 -14.99
CA LEU A 111 15.44 9.06 -16.22
C LEU A 111 16.60 9.64 -17.07
N THR A 112 17.69 8.90 -17.15
CA THR A 112 18.93 9.38 -17.80
C THR A 112 18.91 9.24 -19.33
N ASP A 113 18.06 8.35 -19.85
CA ASP A 113 17.91 8.13 -21.28
C ASP A 113 16.84 9.05 -21.90
N SER A 114 17.12 9.61 -23.08
CA SER A 114 16.24 10.51 -23.83
C SER A 114 15.08 9.82 -24.56
N GLY A 115 14.79 8.55 -24.25
CA GLY A 115 13.66 7.83 -24.82
C GLY A 115 12.31 8.44 -24.45
N GLU A 116 11.28 8.19 -25.26
CA GLU A 116 9.92 8.71 -25.07
C GLU A 116 9.29 8.04 -23.84
N ARG A 117 9.57 8.66 -22.69
CA ARG A 117 9.10 8.22 -21.35
C ARG A 117 8.05 9.19 -20.83
N THR A 118 7.03 8.64 -20.24
CA THR A 118 6.03 9.42 -19.51
C THR A 118 6.09 9.05 -18.04
N ALA A 119 6.22 10.05 -17.19
CA ALA A 119 6.29 9.89 -15.74
C ALA A 119 5.02 10.41 -15.08
N TYR A 120 4.61 9.70 -14.03
CA TYR A 120 3.43 10.03 -13.27
C TYR A 120 3.75 9.99 -11.78
N LEU A 121 3.37 11.05 -11.07
CA LEU A 121 3.36 11.08 -9.61
C LEU A 121 1.99 10.65 -9.11
N VAL A 122 1.97 9.71 -8.18
CA VAL A 122 0.76 9.28 -7.50
C VAL A 122 0.66 10.03 -6.18
N LEU A 123 -0.42 10.79 -6.03
CA LEU A 123 -0.66 11.63 -4.86
C LEU A 123 -1.81 11.08 -4.03
N LYS A 124 -1.72 11.24 -2.72
CA LYS A 124 -2.82 11.08 -1.78
C LYS A 124 -3.02 12.39 -1.04
N GLY A 125 -4.06 13.14 -1.43
CA GLY A 125 -4.18 14.52 -0.98
C GLY A 125 -3.03 15.38 -1.51
N HIS A 126 -2.18 15.86 -0.62
CA HIS A 126 -0.99 16.67 -0.97
C HIS A 126 0.34 15.90 -0.88
N GLU A 127 0.29 14.62 -0.48
CA GLU A 127 1.48 13.78 -0.27
C GLU A 127 1.72 12.91 -1.51
N THR A 128 2.95 12.93 -2.03
CA THR A 128 3.36 12.01 -3.08
C THR A 128 3.62 10.63 -2.46
N VAL A 129 2.86 9.65 -2.90
CA VAL A 129 2.88 8.29 -2.35
C VAL A 129 3.57 7.29 -3.28
N GLY A 130 3.84 7.67 -4.52
CA GLY A 130 4.51 6.81 -5.49
C GLY A 130 4.80 7.52 -6.81
N ALA A 131 5.50 6.81 -7.68
CA ALA A 131 5.77 7.22 -9.05
C ALA A 131 5.66 6.03 -9.99
N VAL A 132 5.10 6.27 -11.16
CA VAL A 132 5.04 5.30 -12.26
C VAL A 132 5.72 5.91 -13.47
N VAL A 133 6.66 5.18 -14.07
CA VAL A 133 7.31 5.57 -15.33
C VAL A 133 7.01 4.50 -16.37
N VAL A 134 6.55 4.94 -17.50
CA VAL A 134 6.27 4.07 -18.64
C VAL A 134 6.98 4.57 -19.89
N ARG A 135 7.36 3.63 -20.74
CA ARG A 135 7.88 3.89 -22.08
C ARG A 135 6.83 3.47 -23.12
N ASP A 136 6.57 4.31 -24.08
CA ASP A 136 5.84 3.91 -25.28
C ASP A 136 6.77 3.04 -26.13
N VAL A 137 6.35 1.79 -26.40
CA VAL A 137 7.10 0.85 -27.22
C VAL A 137 6.46 0.63 -28.58
N GLY A 138 5.47 1.46 -28.93
CA GLY A 138 4.70 1.36 -30.16
C GLY A 138 3.47 0.46 -30.06
N ASP A 139 2.67 0.40 -31.10
CA ASP A 139 1.46 -0.42 -31.23
C ASP A 139 0.41 -0.22 -30.10
N GLY A 140 0.47 0.90 -29.38
CA GLY A 140 -0.40 1.20 -28.25
C GLY A 140 -0.03 0.43 -26.99
N VAL A 141 1.23 0.02 -26.85
CA VAL A 141 1.76 -0.68 -25.68
C VAL A 141 2.58 0.26 -24.81
N ALA A 142 2.18 0.42 -23.55
CA ALA A 142 2.95 1.10 -22.51
C ALA A 142 3.76 0.08 -21.70
N ARG A 143 5.09 0.14 -21.75
CA ARG A 143 5.95 -0.69 -20.91
C ARG A 143 6.29 0.02 -19.61
N ILE A 144 5.96 -0.59 -18.48
CA ILE A 144 6.33 -0.11 -17.16
C ILE A 144 7.85 -0.21 -17.00
N GLU A 145 8.51 0.88 -16.62
CA GLU A 145 9.93 0.88 -16.26
C GLU A 145 10.10 1.08 -14.75
N LEU A 146 9.22 1.84 -14.12
CA LEU A 146 9.14 2.00 -12.68
C LEU A 146 7.69 1.93 -12.24
N ASP A 147 7.41 1.12 -11.23
CA ASP A 147 6.19 1.11 -10.44
C ASP A 147 6.60 1.12 -8.97
N TYR A 148 6.62 2.31 -8.39
CA TYR A 148 7.12 2.51 -7.05
C TYR A 148 6.06 3.13 -6.15
N VAL A 149 5.87 2.52 -4.99
CA VAL A 149 5.05 3.03 -3.90
C VAL A 149 5.88 3.10 -2.64
N THR A 150 5.84 4.24 -1.96
CA THR A 150 6.58 4.43 -0.71
C THR A 150 6.15 3.40 0.34
N PRO A 151 7.06 2.89 1.20
CA PRO A 151 6.80 1.79 2.12
C PRO A 151 5.56 1.98 2.99
N ARG A 152 5.30 3.22 3.40
CA ARG A 152 4.15 3.59 4.23
C ARG A 152 2.79 3.31 3.57
N PHE A 153 2.74 3.39 2.23
CA PHE A 153 1.49 3.27 1.46
C PHE A 153 1.35 1.95 0.70
N ARG A 154 2.29 1.02 0.81
CA ARG A 154 2.23 -0.29 0.14
C ARG A 154 1.06 -1.17 0.58
N ASP A 155 0.52 -0.95 1.79
CA ASP A 155 -0.68 -1.64 2.28
C ASP A 155 -1.99 -1.03 1.75
N PHE A 156 -1.92 0.14 1.10
CA PHE A 156 -3.01 0.80 0.39
C PHE A 156 -2.93 0.42 -1.09
N THR A 157 -3.99 0.64 -1.86
CA THR A 157 -4.09 0.21 -3.26
C THR A 157 -3.80 1.33 -4.29
N PRO A 158 -2.64 2.07 -4.24
CA PRO A 158 -2.34 3.09 -5.24
C PRO A 158 -2.24 2.51 -6.65
N GLY A 159 -1.70 1.29 -6.78
CA GLY A 159 -1.60 0.61 -8.06
C GLY A 159 -2.95 0.28 -8.67
N GLU A 160 -3.92 -0.19 -7.89
CA GLU A 160 -5.28 -0.42 -8.40
C GLU A 160 -5.88 0.86 -8.96
N PHE A 161 -5.70 1.99 -8.25
CA PHE A 161 -6.14 3.29 -8.74
C PHE A 161 -5.45 3.68 -10.05
N VAL A 162 -4.12 3.57 -10.13
CA VAL A 162 -3.35 3.94 -11.33
C VAL A 162 -3.78 3.12 -12.53
N TYR A 163 -3.82 1.80 -12.39
CA TYR A 163 -4.01 0.90 -13.54
C TYR A 163 -5.47 0.71 -13.93
N ARG A 164 -6.42 0.85 -13.00
CA ARG A 164 -7.83 0.53 -13.27
C ARG A 164 -8.76 1.74 -13.26
N GLN A 165 -8.51 2.72 -12.40
CA GLN A 165 -9.50 3.76 -12.11
C GLN A 165 -9.14 5.13 -12.68
N SER A 166 -7.85 5.44 -12.79
CA SER A 166 -7.42 6.78 -13.23
C SER A 166 -7.75 7.11 -14.69
N GLY A 167 -8.05 6.11 -15.52
CA GLY A 167 -8.22 6.31 -16.97
C GLY A 167 -6.97 6.80 -17.70
N LEU A 168 -5.85 6.88 -16.99
CA LEU A 168 -4.60 7.46 -17.43
C LEU A 168 -4.10 6.91 -18.76
N PHE A 169 -3.98 5.59 -18.83
CA PHE A 169 -3.43 4.93 -20.02
C PHE A 169 -4.35 5.02 -21.23
N ARG A 170 -5.66 5.05 -20.99
CA ARG A 170 -6.66 5.27 -22.04
C ARG A 170 -6.54 6.66 -22.64
N GLY A 171 -6.40 7.69 -21.81
CA GLY A 171 -6.25 9.09 -22.24
C GLY A 171 -5.04 9.30 -23.16
N HIS A 172 -4.01 8.44 -23.07
CA HIS A 172 -2.81 8.46 -23.90
C HIS A 172 -2.85 7.48 -25.09
N GLY A 173 -4.00 6.84 -25.34
CA GLY A 173 -4.17 5.92 -26.48
C GLY A 173 -3.56 4.55 -26.29
N PHE A 174 -3.08 4.19 -25.09
CA PHE A 174 -2.57 2.86 -24.81
C PHE A 174 -3.69 1.83 -24.75
N ARG A 175 -3.45 0.68 -25.36
CA ARG A 175 -4.36 -0.49 -25.35
C ARG A 175 -3.89 -1.58 -24.41
N THR A 176 -2.58 -1.65 -24.18
CA THR A 176 -1.95 -2.66 -23.32
C THR A 176 -0.87 -2.03 -22.47
N ILE A 177 -0.79 -2.48 -21.23
CA ILE A 177 0.27 -2.14 -20.30
C ILE A 177 1.08 -3.41 -20.04
N ALA A 178 2.39 -3.37 -20.23
CA ALA A 178 3.28 -4.51 -20.05
C ALA A 178 4.32 -4.24 -18.96
N THR A 179 4.61 -5.24 -18.14
CA THR A 179 5.73 -5.16 -17.17
C THR A 179 7.06 -5.49 -17.82
N PRO A 180 8.19 -5.16 -17.21
CA PRO A 180 9.49 -5.65 -17.65
C PRO A 180 9.55 -7.20 -17.63
N PRO A 181 10.38 -7.83 -18.48
CA PRO A 181 10.61 -9.26 -18.45
C PRO A 181 11.19 -9.73 -17.12
N GLY A 182 10.76 -10.92 -16.67
CA GLY A 182 11.27 -11.57 -15.46
C GLY A 182 10.71 -11.01 -14.14
N MET A 183 9.69 -10.17 -14.18
CA MET A 183 8.98 -9.74 -12.97
C MET A 183 8.13 -10.89 -12.43
N VAL A 184 8.46 -11.36 -11.24
CA VAL A 184 7.74 -12.42 -10.52
C VAL A 184 7.08 -11.79 -9.31
N ASP A 185 5.95 -11.13 -9.49
CA ASP A 185 5.22 -10.57 -8.36
C ASP A 185 3.72 -10.90 -8.45
N ALA A 186 3.21 -11.55 -7.39
CA ALA A 186 1.77 -11.79 -7.16
C ALA A 186 0.94 -10.49 -7.04
N TYR A 187 1.58 -9.34 -7.02
CA TYR A 187 0.96 -8.04 -6.99
C TYR A 187 0.19 -7.74 -8.28
N TYR A 188 0.80 -8.01 -9.45
CA TYR A 188 0.19 -7.74 -10.75
C TYR A 188 -1.01 -8.64 -11.05
N ASP A 189 -0.99 -9.89 -10.59
CA ASP A 189 -2.15 -10.79 -10.68
C ASP A 189 -3.38 -10.20 -9.99
N ARG A 190 -3.22 -9.66 -8.80
CA ARG A 190 -4.30 -8.99 -8.04
C ARG A 190 -4.84 -7.73 -8.73
N LEU A 191 -4.03 -7.07 -9.54
CA LEU A 191 -4.41 -5.91 -10.34
C LEU A 191 -5.13 -6.28 -11.63
N GLY A 192 -5.21 -7.57 -11.97
CA GLY A 192 -5.88 -8.08 -13.16
C GLY A 192 -4.97 -8.17 -14.38
N PHE A 193 -3.65 -8.09 -14.18
CA PHE A 193 -2.70 -8.44 -15.22
C PHE A 193 -2.72 -9.94 -15.49
N THR A 194 -2.56 -10.33 -16.72
CA THR A 194 -2.42 -11.72 -17.16
C THR A 194 -0.98 -12.00 -17.53
N ARG A 195 -0.50 -13.18 -17.22
CA ARG A 195 0.87 -13.57 -17.56
C ARG A 195 1.00 -13.88 -19.04
N SER A 196 1.93 -13.22 -19.71
CA SER A 196 2.26 -13.38 -21.12
C SER A 196 3.76 -13.72 -21.23
N GLY A 197 4.08 -15.04 -21.28
CA GLY A 197 5.47 -15.50 -21.32
C GLY A 197 6.26 -15.13 -20.05
N ASP A 198 7.24 -14.25 -20.19
CA ASP A 198 8.15 -13.80 -19.11
C ASP A 198 7.74 -12.47 -18.45
N HIS A 199 6.61 -11.89 -18.86
CA HIS A 199 6.09 -10.60 -18.34
C HIS A 199 4.58 -10.67 -18.07
N TRP A 200 4.03 -9.58 -17.52
CA TRP A 200 2.61 -9.42 -17.24
C TRP A 200 2.01 -8.36 -18.15
N GLU A 201 0.78 -8.57 -18.60
CA GLU A 201 0.04 -7.66 -19.47
C GLU A 201 -1.32 -7.33 -18.89
N LEU A 202 -1.72 -6.07 -18.95
CA LEU A 202 -3.07 -5.59 -18.64
C LEU A 202 -3.66 -4.95 -19.89
N VAL A 203 -4.79 -5.49 -20.35
CA VAL A 203 -5.57 -4.84 -21.43
C VAL A 203 -6.30 -3.64 -20.81
N VAL A 204 -6.07 -2.46 -21.40
CA VAL A 204 -6.75 -1.22 -20.97
C VAL A 204 -8.20 -1.30 -21.45
N PRO A 205 -9.20 -1.22 -20.55
CA PRO A 205 -10.60 -1.32 -20.96
C PRO A 205 -10.96 -0.22 -21.98
N SER A 206 -11.56 -0.62 -23.09
CA SER A 206 -12.22 0.32 -24.00
C SER A 206 -13.43 0.95 -23.30
N ALA A 207 -13.75 2.21 -23.61
CA ALA A 207 -14.87 2.93 -23.02
C ALA A 207 -16.21 2.24 -23.31
#